data_86dca26269a918e538da87f7ecc07250
#
_entry.id   86dca26269a918e538da87f7ecc07250
#
_cell.length_a   1.000
_cell.length_b   1.000
_cell.length_c   1.000
_cell.angle_alpha   90.00
_cell.angle_beta   90.00
_cell.angle_gamma   90.00
#
_symmetry.space_group_name_H-M   'P 1'
#
loop_
_entity.id
_entity.type
_entity.pdbx_description
1 polymer ?
#
loop_
_entity_poly.entity_id
_entity_poly.type
_entity_poly.pdbx_seq_one_letter_code
_entity_poly.pdbx_strand_id
1 'polypeptide(L)' 'MKFHVYIILTKKINRYVTYVGYTKDLKNRIILHNSSKGAKFTRGNKWYLIYKKSYTSK' A
#
# COMPACT_ATOMS: atom_id res chain seq x y z
N MET A 1 -7.66 -16.56 9.82
CA MET A 1 -6.58 -15.94 9.04
C MET A 1 -6.65 -14.44 9.21
N LYS A 2 -5.51 -13.81 9.36
CA LYS A 2 -5.44 -12.37 9.60
C LYS A 2 -4.98 -11.63 8.35
N PHE A 3 -5.59 -10.50 8.06
CA PHE A 3 -5.18 -9.66 6.94
C PHE A 3 -5.26 -8.19 7.34
N HIS A 4 -4.60 -7.35 6.56
CA HIS A 4 -4.50 -5.92 6.82
C HIS A 4 -5.07 -5.15 5.64
N VAL A 5 -5.88 -4.15 5.95
CA VAL A 5 -6.29 -3.13 4.98
C VAL A 5 -5.38 -1.93 5.20
N TYR A 6 -4.89 -1.35 4.13
CA TYR A 6 -3.95 -0.25 4.23
C TYR A 6 -4.24 0.82 3.19
N ILE A 7 -3.81 2.03 3.51
CA ILE A 7 -3.86 3.15 2.58
C ILE A 7 -2.45 3.72 2.48
N ILE A 8 -1.95 3.81 1.25
CA ILE A 8 -0.65 4.41 0.99
C ILE A 8 -0.83 5.66 0.15
N LEU A 9 0.10 6.59 0.29
CA LEU A 9 0.00 7.90 -0.35
C LEU A 9 1.30 8.22 -1.05
N THR A 10 1.20 8.78 -2.26
CA THR A 10 2.36 9.34 -2.95
C THR A 10 2.06 10.78 -3.32
N LYS A 11 3.11 11.59 -3.31
CA LYS A 11 3.01 13.00 -3.68
C LYS A 11 3.41 13.18 -5.14
N LYS A 12 2.51 13.75 -5.92
CA LYS A 12 2.79 14.18 -7.28
C LYS A 12 3.04 15.70 -7.28
N ILE A 13 3.41 16.24 -8.44
CA ILE A 13 3.74 17.66 -8.55
C ILE A 13 2.62 18.57 -8.04
N ASN A 14 1.39 18.30 -8.43
CA ASN A 14 0.25 19.15 -8.11
C ASN A 14 -0.83 18.48 -7.26
N ARG A 15 -0.57 17.27 -6.74
CA ARG A 15 -1.61 16.55 -6.02
C ARG A 15 -1.04 15.38 -5.23
N TYR A 16 -1.88 14.85 -4.35
CA TYR A 16 -1.59 13.60 -3.66
C TYR A 16 -2.44 12.49 -4.28
N VAL A 17 -1.87 11.31 -4.37
CA VAL A 17 -2.58 10.14 -4.89
C VAL A 17 -2.55 9.07 -3.81
N THR A 18 -3.69 8.45 -3.55
CA THR A 18 -3.79 7.38 -2.56
C THR A 18 -4.13 6.07 -3.25
N TYR A 19 -3.72 4.99 -2.60
CA TYR A 19 -4.04 3.65 -3.05
C TYR A 19 -4.49 2.84 -1.84
N VAL A 20 -5.62 2.16 -1.95
CA VAL A 20 -6.16 1.30 -0.90
C VAL A 20 -5.97 -0.14 -1.31
N GLY A 21 -5.40 -0.95 -0.42
CA GLY A 21 -5.19 -2.35 -0.71
C GLY A 21 -5.37 -3.21 0.53
N TYR A 22 -5.22 -4.51 0.36
CA TYR A 22 -5.24 -5.43 1.48
C TYR A 22 -4.21 -6.52 1.24
N THR A 23 -3.69 -7.08 2.34
CA THR A 23 -2.64 -8.09 2.25
C THR A 23 -2.52 -8.85 3.57
N LYS A 24 -2.00 -10.05 3.49
CA LYS A 24 -1.65 -10.84 4.69
C LYS A 24 -0.30 -10.42 5.24
N ASP A 25 0.55 -9.83 4.42
CA ASP A 25 1.90 -9.43 4.79
C ASP A 25 2.11 -7.96 4.42
N LEU A 26 1.73 -7.08 5.33
CA LEU A 26 1.75 -5.64 5.09
C LEU A 26 3.16 -5.12 4.82
N LYS A 27 4.13 -5.53 5.65
CA LYS A 27 5.50 -5.05 5.52
C LYS A 27 6.07 -5.36 4.14
N ASN A 28 5.90 -6.60 3.70
CA ASN A 28 6.42 -7.03 2.41
C ASN A 28 5.69 -6.35 1.26
N ARG A 29 4.38 -6.15 1.40
CA ARG A 29 3.60 -5.48 0.35
C ARG A 29 4.04 -4.03 0.16
N ILE A 30 4.31 -3.31 1.25
CA ILE A 30 4.80 -1.92 1.15
C ILE A 30 6.16 -1.89 0.46
N ILE A 31 7.04 -2.82 0.79
CA ILE A 31 8.33 -2.93 0.11
C ILE A 31 8.14 -3.16 -1.39
N LEU A 32 7.22 -4.03 -1.76
CA LEU A 32 6.94 -4.31 -3.17
C LEU A 32 6.45 -3.06 -3.90
N HIS A 33 5.55 -2.30 -3.30
CA HIS A 33 5.07 -1.06 -3.92
C HIS A 33 6.20 -0.08 -4.18
N ASN A 34 7.14 0.04 -3.23
CA ASN A 34 8.25 0.97 -3.34
C ASN A 34 9.39 0.47 -4.24
N SER A 35 9.41 -0.82 -4.56
CA SER A 35 10.45 -1.42 -5.39
C SER A 35 10.01 -1.60 -6.84
N SER A 36 8.89 -1.00 -7.22
CA SER A 36 8.31 -1.10 -8.56
C SER A 36 7.87 -2.51 -8.94
N LYS A 37 7.68 -3.37 -7.96
CA LYS A 37 7.21 -4.75 -8.15
C LYS A 37 5.82 -5.00 -7.61
N GLY A 38 5.16 -3.94 -7.16
CA GLY A 38 3.80 -4.03 -6.66
C GLY A 38 2.78 -3.96 -7.79
N ALA A 39 1.59 -3.45 -7.49
CA ALA A 39 0.56 -3.26 -8.50
C ALA A 39 1.04 -2.30 -9.58
N LYS A 40 0.54 -2.49 -10.79
CA LYS A 40 0.92 -1.63 -11.92
C LYS A 40 0.67 -0.15 -11.62
N PHE A 41 -0.43 0.13 -10.92
CA PHE A 41 -0.79 1.49 -10.53
C PHE A 41 0.25 2.14 -9.61
N THR A 42 0.89 1.36 -8.74
CA THR A 42 1.83 1.90 -7.75
C THR A 42 3.27 1.93 -8.22
N ARG A 43 3.53 1.38 -9.40
CA ARG A 43 4.89 1.28 -9.93
C ARG A 43 5.49 2.65 -10.21
N GLY A 44 6.77 2.80 -9.90
CA GLY A 44 7.51 4.02 -10.24
C GLY A 44 7.32 5.18 -9.28
N ASN A 45 6.59 4.98 -8.18
CA ASN A 45 6.35 6.03 -7.20
C ASN A 45 6.85 5.59 -5.84
N LYS A 46 7.16 6.56 -4.99
CA LYS A 46 7.49 6.28 -3.60
C LYS A 46 6.23 6.45 -2.76
N TRP A 47 5.88 5.41 -2.02
CA TRP A 47 4.62 5.36 -1.28
C TRP A 47 4.87 5.40 0.22
N TYR A 48 3.99 6.10 0.92
CA TYR A 48 4.03 6.22 2.38
C TYR A 48 2.77 5.61 2.97
N LEU A 49 2.92 4.78 3.99
CA LEU A 49 1.78 4.20 4.69
C LEU A 49 1.16 5.26 5.59
N ILE A 50 -0.12 5.59 5.36
CA ILE A 50 -0.82 6.59 6.15
C ILE A 50 -1.95 5.99 6.99
N TYR A 51 -2.36 4.76 6.73
CA TYR A 51 -3.42 4.10 7.48
C TYR A 51 -3.29 2.60 7.34
N LYS A 52 -3.58 1.89 8.43
CA LYS A 52 -3.66 0.43 8.41
C LYS A 52 -4.65 -0.04 9.46
N LYS A 53 -5.32 -1.14 9.18
CA LYS A 53 -6.20 -1.80 10.13
C LYS A 53 -6.16 -3.30 9.87
N SER A 54 -6.08 -4.07 10.96
CA SER A 54 -6.04 -5.53 10.88
C SER A 54 -7.42 -6.12 11.08
N TYR A 55 -7.70 -7.16 10.33
CA TYR A 55 -8.97 -7.88 10.41
C TYR A 55 -8.67 -9.37 10.52
N THR A 56 -9.58 -10.10 11.11
CA THR A 56 -9.49 -11.55 11.19
C THR A 56 -10.57 -12.14 10.32
N SER A 57 -10.17 -13.00 9.39
CA SER A 57 -11.10 -13.73 8.53
C SER A 57 -11.41 -15.08 9.16
N LYS A 58 -12.64 -15.47 9.11
CA LYS A 58 -13.05 -16.79 9.59
C LYS A 58 -12.63 -17.89 8.64
#